data_39430421878c3af2da9a824c7e78407a
#
_entry.id   39430421878c3af2da9a824c7e78407a
#
_cell.length_a   1.000
_cell.length_b   1.000
_cell.length_c   1.000
_cell.angle_alpha   90.00
_cell.angle_beta   90.00
_cell.angle_gamma   90.00
#
_symmetry.space_group_name_H-M   'P 1'
#
loop_
_entity.id
_entity.type
_entity.pdbx_description
1 polymer ?
#
loop_
_entity_poly.entity_id
_entity_poly.type
_entity_poly.pdbx_seq_one_letter_code
_entity_poly.pdbx_strand_id
1 'polypeptide(L)'
;MSRDEVVGGLHAVESLLAHAPERVKRLQVAADAGDARLAGIVARAQGMGISVERLRRDRLDRGHEGLRHQGVVAFTRPRPRAGEAELEDLVAQGGNLFLALDGVTDPHNLGACLRSADAAGASAVIVPRDRSAALTPAAAKAASGAAETMPLVAVVNLARTLRQLRDAGLWVVGLAGDVDAPLYQFDLALPTVLVLGAEGEGLRRLTRENCDQLAAIPMAGSVSSLNVSVAAGVALFEAVRQRFAARVGT
;
A
#
# COMPACT_ATOMS: atom_id res chain seq x y z
N MET A 1 18.07 -5.87 19.43
CA MET A 1 18.57 -5.00 18.35
C MET A 1 17.77 -5.35 17.10
N SER A 2 16.97 -4.43 16.58
CA SER A 2 16.20 -4.67 15.34
C SER A 2 17.19 -4.83 14.18
N ARG A 3 17.04 -5.93 13.41
CA ARG A 3 17.84 -6.13 12.19
C ARG A 3 17.49 -5.04 11.19
N ASP A 4 18.51 -4.49 10.51
CA ASP A 4 18.28 -3.56 9.41
C ASP A 4 17.41 -4.23 8.32
N GLU A 5 16.49 -3.48 7.76
CA GLU A 5 15.78 -3.90 6.56
C GLU A 5 16.63 -3.57 5.33
N VAL A 6 16.46 -4.36 4.28
CA VAL A 6 17.23 -4.20 3.04
C VAL A 6 16.25 -3.93 1.90
N VAL A 7 16.41 -2.79 1.24
CA VAL A 7 15.61 -2.35 0.09
C VAL A 7 16.50 -2.32 -1.15
N GLY A 8 16.13 -3.04 -2.20
CA GLY A 8 16.91 -3.12 -3.45
C GLY A 8 16.12 -2.67 -4.67
N GLY A 9 16.83 -2.07 -5.63
CA GLY A 9 16.30 -1.62 -6.91
C GLY A 9 16.15 -0.11 -7.02
N LEU A 10 16.36 0.40 -8.24
CA LEU A 10 16.43 1.83 -8.50
C LEU A 10 15.18 2.58 -8.04
N HIS A 11 13.98 2.11 -8.44
CA HIS A 11 12.71 2.76 -8.08
C HIS A 11 12.46 2.78 -6.57
N ALA A 12 12.71 1.64 -5.89
CA ALA A 12 12.46 1.54 -4.46
C ALA A 12 13.39 2.45 -3.66
N VAL A 13 14.67 2.51 -4.05
CA VAL A 13 15.66 3.37 -3.37
C VAL A 13 15.43 4.85 -3.69
N GLU A 14 15.02 5.21 -4.91
CA GLU A 14 14.62 6.59 -5.23
C GLU A 14 13.41 7.04 -4.40
N SER A 15 12.37 6.20 -4.33
CA SER A 15 11.18 6.48 -3.51
C SER A 15 11.54 6.65 -2.04
N LEU A 16 12.39 5.75 -1.52
CA LEU A 16 12.86 5.81 -0.13
C LEU A 16 13.61 7.12 0.16
N LEU A 17 14.54 7.54 -0.72
CA LEU A 17 15.27 8.80 -0.59
C LEU A 17 14.38 10.02 -0.77
N ALA A 18 13.26 9.88 -1.48
CA ALA A 18 12.30 10.97 -1.69
C ALA A 18 11.40 11.21 -0.47
N HIS A 19 10.94 10.13 0.20
CA HIS A 19 9.83 10.20 1.14
C HIS A 19 10.20 9.79 2.57
N ALA A 20 11.31 9.04 2.76
CA ALA A 20 11.75 8.58 4.08
C ALA A 20 13.30 8.50 4.19
N PRO A 21 14.03 9.57 3.81
CA PRO A 21 15.50 9.55 3.80
C PRO A 21 16.10 9.30 5.19
N GLU A 22 15.42 9.71 6.27
CA GLU A 22 15.85 9.51 7.66
C GLU A 22 15.91 8.03 8.07
N ARG A 23 15.23 7.14 7.34
CA ARG A 23 15.31 5.70 7.54
C ARG A 23 16.58 5.10 6.95
N VAL A 24 17.16 5.73 5.93
CA VAL A 24 18.34 5.21 5.22
C VAL A 24 19.57 5.40 6.07
N LYS A 25 20.21 4.29 6.44
CA LYS A 25 21.48 4.30 7.18
C LYS A 25 22.67 4.40 6.25
N ARG A 26 22.66 3.65 5.15
CA ARG A 26 23.71 3.63 4.13
C ARG A 26 23.20 3.00 2.84
N LEU A 27 23.89 3.28 1.74
CA LEU A 27 23.70 2.62 0.46
C LEU A 27 24.92 1.77 0.11
N GLN A 28 24.68 0.65 -0.58
CA GLN A 28 25.69 -0.07 -1.33
C GLN A 28 25.34 0.02 -2.82
N VAL A 29 26.31 0.38 -3.65
CA VAL A 29 26.13 0.59 -5.08
C VAL A 29 27.21 -0.12 -5.90
N ALA A 30 26.83 -0.61 -7.08
CA ALA A 30 27.80 -1.19 -8.00
C ALA A 30 28.74 -0.10 -8.54
N ALA A 31 30.06 -0.35 -8.46
CA ALA A 31 31.09 0.61 -8.85
C ALA A 31 31.20 0.80 -10.38
N ASP A 32 30.79 -0.22 -11.14
CA ASP A 32 30.90 -0.35 -12.59
C ASP A 32 29.63 0.01 -13.36
N ALA A 33 28.59 0.51 -12.67
CA ALA A 33 27.34 0.89 -13.32
C ALA A 33 27.41 2.29 -13.92
N GLY A 34 27.52 2.35 -15.25
CA GLY A 34 27.43 3.59 -16.05
C GLY A 34 25.99 4.11 -16.18
N ASP A 35 25.09 3.77 -15.28
CA ASP A 35 23.68 4.15 -15.29
C ASP A 35 23.49 5.55 -14.70
N ALA A 36 23.03 6.49 -15.54
CA ALA A 36 22.78 7.89 -15.16
C ALA A 36 21.78 7.99 -13.98
N ARG A 37 20.80 7.07 -13.90
CA ARG A 37 19.84 7.02 -12.83
C ARG A 37 20.47 6.63 -11.49
N LEU A 38 21.37 5.63 -11.51
CA LEU A 38 22.16 5.25 -10.34
C LEU A 38 23.05 6.40 -9.87
N ALA A 39 23.67 7.12 -10.80
CA ALA A 39 24.47 8.31 -10.47
C ALA A 39 23.63 9.39 -9.78
N GLY A 40 22.38 9.62 -10.22
CA GLY A 40 21.42 10.53 -9.59
C GLY A 40 21.05 10.11 -8.15
N ILE A 41 20.81 8.81 -7.93
CA ILE A 41 20.56 8.24 -6.59
C ILE A 41 21.76 8.48 -5.66
N VAL A 42 22.96 8.23 -6.15
CA VAL A 42 24.21 8.42 -5.37
C VAL A 42 24.39 9.89 -4.99
N ALA A 43 24.25 10.80 -5.96
CA ALA A 43 24.38 12.23 -5.73
C ALA A 43 23.36 12.75 -4.69
N ARG A 44 22.11 12.31 -4.81
CA ARG A 44 21.04 12.64 -3.86
C ARG A 44 21.34 12.14 -2.46
N ALA A 45 21.74 10.88 -2.32
CA ALA A 45 22.08 10.29 -1.03
C ALA A 45 23.26 11.01 -0.37
N GLN A 46 24.31 11.32 -1.12
CA GLN A 46 25.46 12.08 -0.63
C GLN A 46 25.08 13.50 -0.21
N GLY A 47 24.22 14.18 -0.97
CA GLY A 47 23.69 15.48 -0.62
C GLY A 47 22.87 15.49 0.69
N MET A 48 22.32 14.34 1.08
CA MET A 48 21.61 14.11 2.34
C MET A 48 22.52 13.60 3.48
N GLY A 49 23.84 13.50 3.26
CA GLY A 49 24.79 12.98 4.25
C GLY A 49 24.72 11.47 4.45
N ILE A 50 24.05 10.73 3.56
CA ILE A 50 23.94 9.27 3.63
C ILE A 50 25.22 8.63 3.10
N SER A 51 25.79 7.71 3.87
CA SER A 51 27.01 6.97 3.48
C SER A 51 26.74 6.08 2.26
N VAL A 52 27.61 6.17 1.24
CA VAL A 52 27.52 5.37 0.01
C VAL A 52 28.79 4.54 -0.14
N GLU A 53 28.65 3.22 -0.04
CA GLU A 53 29.71 2.23 -0.23
C GLU A 53 29.66 1.73 -1.68
N ARG A 54 30.79 1.87 -2.41
CA ARG A 54 30.93 1.34 -3.78
C ARG A 54 31.53 -0.06 -3.74
N LEU A 55 30.83 -1.02 -4.30
CA LEU A 55 31.26 -2.42 -4.37
C LEU A 55 31.36 -2.88 -5.82
N ARG A 56 32.26 -3.84 -6.09
CA ARG A 56 32.20 -4.58 -7.35
C ARG A 56 30.88 -5.30 -7.47
N ARG A 57 30.34 -5.37 -8.68
CA ARG A 57 29.04 -5.98 -8.98
C ARG A 57 28.89 -7.39 -8.42
N ASP A 58 29.91 -8.22 -8.62
CA ASP A 58 29.94 -9.60 -8.13
C ASP A 58 29.86 -9.71 -6.60
N ARG A 59 30.39 -8.72 -5.88
CA ARG A 59 30.31 -8.66 -4.41
C ARG A 59 28.92 -8.21 -3.94
N LEU A 60 28.31 -7.27 -4.65
CA LEU A 60 26.96 -6.81 -4.36
C LEU A 60 25.95 -7.94 -4.60
N ASP A 61 26.06 -8.66 -5.73
CA ASP A 61 25.20 -9.79 -6.10
C ASP A 61 25.27 -10.92 -5.05
N ARG A 62 26.49 -11.30 -4.63
CA ARG A 62 26.69 -12.33 -3.59
C ARG A 62 26.19 -11.92 -2.21
N GLY A 63 26.31 -10.64 -1.86
CA GLY A 63 25.85 -10.12 -0.59
C GLY A 63 24.32 -10.03 -0.48
N HIS A 64 23.62 -10.06 -1.61
CA HIS A 64 22.18 -9.85 -1.71
C HIS A 64 21.50 -10.84 -2.66
N GLU A 65 21.85 -12.13 -2.52
CA GLU A 65 21.22 -13.20 -3.30
C GLU A 65 19.69 -13.19 -3.19
N GLY A 66 19.01 -13.35 -4.33
CA GLY A 66 17.54 -13.31 -4.41
C GLY A 66 16.93 -11.90 -4.43
N LEU A 67 17.69 -10.84 -4.18
CA LEU A 67 17.24 -9.47 -4.27
C LEU A 67 17.52 -8.88 -5.66
N ARG A 68 16.48 -8.44 -6.38
CA ARG A 68 16.67 -7.76 -7.67
C ARG A 68 17.08 -6.30 -7.45
N HIS A 69 18.34 -6.06 -7.11
CA HIS A 69 18.81 -4.73 -6.67
C HIS A 69 19.19 -3.76 -7.80
N GLN A 70 19.33 -4.20 -9.02
CA GLN A 70 19.67 -3.34 -10.18
C GLN A 70 20.89 -2.41 -9.94
N GLY A 71 21.86 -2.86 -9.13
CA GLY A 71 23.07 -2.10 -8.81
C GLY A 71 22.97 -1.19 -7.58
N VAL A 72 21.86 -1.15 -6.86
CA VAL A 72 21.71 -0.36 -5.62
C VAL A 72 20.94 -1.11 -4.54
N VAL A 73 21.47 -1.02 -3.31
CA VAL A 73 20.87 -1.58 -2.10
C VAL A 73 20.94 -0.54 -0.98
N ALA A 74 19.80 -0.26 -0.35
CA ALA A 74 19.70 0.58 0.83
C ALA A 74 19.56 -0.29 2.09
N PHE A 75 20.30 0.04 3.13
CA PHE A 75 20.13 -0.48 4.48
C PHE A 75 19.33 0.54 5.28
N THR A 76 18.20 0.13 5.83
CA THR A 76 17.24 1.04 6.44
C THR A 76 16.90 0.63 7.87
N ARG A 77 16.51 1.60 8.67
CA ARG A 77 15.78 1.31 9.90
C ARG A 77 14.46 0.65 9.53
N PRO A 78 13.98 -0.33 10.30
CA PRO A 78 12.65 -0.88 10.10
C PRO A 78 11.61 0.24 10.06
N ARG A 79 10.63 0.11 9.17
CA ARG A 79 9.49 1.00 9.18
C ARG A 79 8.69 0.78 10.46
N PRO A 80 8.38 1.84 11.23
CA PRO A 80 7.42 1.72 12.31
C PRO A 80 6.11 1.15 11.73
N ARG A 81 5.56 0.12 12.36
CA ARG A 81 4.23 -0.35 11.98
C ARG A 81 3.24 0.70 12.42
N ALA A 82 2.54 1.30 11.47
CA ALA A 82 1.40 2.14 11.75
C ALA A 82 0.37 1.34 12.54
N GLY A 83 -0.18 1.93 13.58
CA GLY A 83 -1.18 1.33 14.45
C GLY A 83 -2.47 2.12 14.48
N GLU A 84 -3.38 1.73 15.39
CA GLU A 84 -4.70 2.37 15.54
C GLU A 84 -4.58 3.89 15.84
N ALA A 85 -3.59 4.32 16.64
CA ALA A 85 -3.36 5.74 16.93
C ALA A 85 -2.98 6.55 15.68
N GLU A 86 -2.11 6.00 14.82
CA GLU A 86 -1.75 6.67 13.56
C GLU A 86 -2.96 6.77 12.59
N LEU A 87 -3.87 5.79 12.62
CA LEU A 87 -5.11 5.86 11.87
C LEU A 87 -6.01 6.99 12.37
N GLU A 88 -6.14 7.16 13.68
CA GLU A 88 -6.89 8.25 14.29
C GLU A 88 -6.30 9.62 13.88
N ASP A 89 -4.98 9.75 13.91
CA ASP A 89 -4.28 10.96 13.46
C ASP A 89 -4.54 11.25 11.97
N LEU A 90 -4.49 10.23 11.10
CA LEU A 90 -4.77 10.38 9.68
C LEU A 90 -6.20 10.85 9.40
N VAL A 91 -7.17 10.32 10.14
CA VAL A 91 -8.58 10.77 10.07
C VAL A 91 -8.72 12.21 10.55
N ALA A 92 -8.12 12.56 11.69
CA ALA A 92 -8.15 13.92 12.25
C ALA A 92 -7.50 14.96 11.32
N GLN A 93 -6.49 14.56 10.52
CA GLN A 93 -5.84 15.40 9.50
C GLN A 93 -6.66 15.53 8.21
N GLY A 94 -7.86 14.98 8.14
CA GLY A 94 -8.75 15.05 6.98
C GLY A 94 -8.57 13.94 5.96
N GLY A 95 -7.95 12.82 6.36
CA GLY A 95 -7.91 11.61 5.55
C GLY A 95 -9.34 11.18 5.17
N ASN A 96 -9.59 10.97 3.87
CA ASN A 96 -10.95 10.79 3.36
C ASN A 96 -11.12 9.59 2.41
N LEU A 97 -10.05 8.87 2.09
CA LEU A 97 -10.11 7.62 1.32
C LEU A 97 -9.19 6.59 1.97
N PHE A 98 -9.77 5.48 2.39
CA PHE A 98 -9.05 4.38 3.02
C PHE A 98 -9.38 3.07 2.31
N LEU A 99 -8.41 2.16 2.28
CA LEU A 99 -8.60 0.80 1.79
C LEU A 99 -8.44 -0.18 2.96
N ALA A 100 -9.46 -0.94 3.30
CA ALA A 100 -9.40 -2.00 4.30
C ALA A 100 -9.38 -3.38 3.62
N LEU A 101 -8.42 -4.23 3.98
CA LEU A 101 -8.23 -5.56 3.41
C LEU A 101 -8.53 -6.62 4.47
N ASP A 102 -9.65 -7.32 4.34
CA ASP A 102 -10.10 -8.32 5.29
C ASP A 102 -9.62 -9.73 4.95
N GLY A 103 -8.46 -10.12 5.49
CA GLY A 103 -7.93 -11.48 5.33
C GLY A 103 -7.13 -11.71 4.05
N VAL A 104 -6.62 -10.67 3.40
CA VAL A 104 -5.69 -10.81 2.26
C VAL A 104 -4.35 -11.33 2.75
N THR A 105 -4.01 -12.57 2.43
CA THR A 105 -2.82 -13.29 2.92
C THR A 105 -1.69 -13.42 1.91
N ASP A 106 -1.97 -13.19 0.61
CA ASP A 106 -0.93 -13.20 -0.43
C ASP A 106 -0.15 -11.87 -0.43
N PRO A 107 1.18 -11.92 -0.24
CA PRO A 107 2.04 -10.73 -0.28
C PRO A 107 2.01 -9.98 -1.63
N HIS A 108 1.81 -10.66 -2.75
CA HIS A 108 1.71 -10.01 -4.06
C HIS A 108 0.44 -9.18 -4.17
N ASN A 109 -0.68 -9.71 -3.69
CA ASN A 109 -1.95 -8.98 -3.64
C ASN A 109 -1.88 -7.78 -2.70
N LEU A 110 -1.28 -7.94 -1.50
CA LEU A 110 -1.05 -6.81 -0.60
C LEU A 110 -0.22 -5.71 -1.27
N GLY A 111 0.89 -6.08 -1.91
CA GLY A 111 1.75 -5.12 -2.61
C GLY A 111 1.04 -4.39 -3.74
N ALA A 112 0.25 -5.10 -4.55
CA ALA A 112 -0.54 -4.51 -5.64
C ALA A 112 -1.65 -3.59 -5.10
N CYS A 113 -2.31 -3.95 -3.98
CA CYS A 113 -3.27 -3.08 -3.29
C CYS A 113 -2.62 -1.80 -2.77
N LEU A 114 -1.44 -1.90 -2.13
CA LEU A 114 -0.68 -0.72 -1.68
C LEU A 114 -0.36 0.22 -2.84
N ARG A 115 0.08 -0.33 -3.98
CA ARG A 115 0.38 0.45 -5.17
C ARG A 115 -0.86 1.16 -5.73
N SER A 116 -2.00 0.46 -5.78
CA SER A 116 -3.25 1.04 -6.25
C SER A 116 -3.76 2.12 -5.30
N ALA A 117 -3.64 1.91 -3.99
CA ALA A 117 -4.03 2.87 -2.96
C ALA A 117 -3.19 4.14 -3.01
N ASP A 118 -1.86 4.01 -3.16
CA ASP A 118 -0.94 5.13 -3.33
C ASP A 118 -1.27 5.93 -4.59
N ALA A 119 -1.43 5.26 -5.72
CA ALA A 119 -1.77 5.89 -7.00
C ALA A 119 -3.14 6.58 -6.97
N ALA A 120 -4.09 6.11 -6.17
CA ALA A 120 -5.40 6.70 -5.97
C ALA A 120 -5.41 7.84 -4.92
N GLY A 121 -4.29 8.10 -4.24
CA GLY A 121 -4.20 9.08 -3.18
C GLY A 121 -4.98 8.69 -1.91
N ALA A 122 -5.07 7.40 -1.62
CA ALA A 122 -5.65 6.93 -0.37
C ALA A 122 -4.78 7.36 0.82
N SER A 123 -5.41 7.61 1.97
CA SER A 123 -4.73 8.05 3.19
C SER A 123 -4.00 6.91 3.89
N ALA A 124 -4.55 5.69 3.85
CA ALA A 124 -3.91 4.48 4.36
C ALA A 124 -4.53 3.21 3.79
N VAL A 125 -3.76 2.11 3.89
CA VAL A 125 -4.27 0.73 3.77
C VAL A 125 -4.35 0.11 5.17
N ILE A 126 -5.51 -0.43 5.53
CA ILE A 126 -5.82 -0.99 6.84
C ILE A 126 -5.88 -2.52 6.72
N VAL A 127 -5.17 -3.23 7.58
CA VAL A 127 -5.16 -4.69 7.61
C VAL A 127 -5.35 -5.20 9.03
N PRO A 128 -5.97 -6.37 9.24
CA PRO A 128 -5.91 -7.03 10.54
C PRO A 128 -4.45 -7.38 10.87
N ARG A 129 -4.05 -7.24 12.14
CA ARG A 129 -2.70 -7.63 12.59
C ARG A 129 -2.46 -9.14 12.39
N ASP A 130 -3.50 -9.93 12.60
CA ASP A 130 -3.48 -11.37 12.41
C ASP A 130 -4.25 -11.73 11.12
N ARG A 131 -3.86 -12.82 10.46
CA ARG A 131 -4.48 -13.31 9.21
C ARG A 131 -4.43 -12.32 8.05
N SER A 132 -3.35 -11.57 7.93
CA SER A 132 -3.04 -10.73 6.77
C SER A 132 -1.61 -10.95 6.33
N ALA A 133 -1.33 -10.66 5.06
CA ALA A 133 0.03 -10.68 4.54
C ALA A 133 0.92 -9.68 5.29
N ALA A 134 2.14 -10.09 5.58
CA ALA A 134 3.17 -9.18 6.04
C ALA A 134 3.76 -8.38 4.86
N LEU A 135 4.30 -7.20 5.14
CA LEU A 135 5.07 -6.43 4.16
C LEU A 135 6.44 -7.11 3.95
N THR A 136 6.43 -8.22 3.23
CA THR A 136 7.62 -8.98 2.86
C THR A 136 8.37 -8.30 1.70
N PRO A 137 9.63 -8.71 1.39
CA PRO A 137 10.31 -8.26 0.18
C PRO A 137 9.50 -8.48 -1.11
N ALA A 138 8.70 -9.55 -1.18
CA ALA A 138 7.82 -9.82 -2.32
C ALA A 138 6.68 -8.79 -2.40
N ALA A 139 6.02 -8.47 -1.27
CA ALA A 139 5.00 -7.43 -1.20
C ALA A 139 5.59 -6.04 -1.54
N ALA A 140 6.74 -5.69 -0.97
CA ALA A 140 7.42 -4.42 -1.26
C ALA A 140 7.79 -4.27 -2.74
N LYS A 141 8.23 -5.36 -3.38
CA LYS A 141 8.51 -5.40 -4.81
C LYS A 141 7.23 -5.18 -5.64
N ALA A 142 6.13 -5.84 -5.29
CA ALA A 142 4.84 -5.67 -5.97
C ALA A 142 4.29 -4.25 -5.79
N ALA A 143 4.50 -3.65 -4.62
CA ALA A 143 4.11 -2.27 -4.32
C ALA A 143 4.89 -1.21 -5.11
N SER A 144 6.04 -1.56 -5.71
CA SER A 144 6.79 -0.67 -6.63
C SER A 144 7.08 0.73 -6.06
N GLY A 145 7.53 0.80 -4.80
CA GLY A 145 7.81 2.06 -4.09
C GLY A 145 6.69 2.52 -3.16
N ALA A 146 5.42 2.18 -3.43
CA ALA A 146 4.29 2.53 -2.56
C ALA A 146 4.41 1.93 -1.14
N ALA A 147 5.20 0.86 -0.98
CA ALA A 147 5.53 0.33 0.34
C ALA A 147 6.25 1.34 1.24
N GLU A 148 6.89 2.37 0.68
CA GLU A 148 7.62 3.40 1.42
C GLU A 148 6.78 4.65 1.70
N THR A 149 5.74 4.89 0.91
CA THR A 149 4.89 6.10 0.97
C THR A 149 3.55 5.83 1.62
N MET A 150 2.89 4.71 1.26
CA MET A 150 1.55 4.38 1.73
C MET A 150 1.58 3.87 3.18
N PRO A 151 0.89 4.52 4.12
CA PRO A 151 0.71 3.99 5.47
C PRO A 151 -0.01 2.63 5.45
N LEU A 152 0.64 1.59 5.99
CA LEU A 152 0.03 0.28 6.21
C LEU A 152 -0.29 0.13 7.69
N VAL A 153 -1.56 0.30 8.04
CA VAL A 153 -2.05 0.30 9.42
C VAL A 153 -2.51 -1.09 9.81
N ALA A 154 -1.85 -1.67 10.81
CA ALA A 154 -2.23 -2.97 11.35
C ALA A 154 -3.12 -2.80 12.60
N VAL A 155 -4.38 -3.23 12.50
CA VAL A 155 -5.37 -3.11 13.59
C VAL A 155 -5.65 -4.46 14.26
N VAL A 156 -5.95 -4.42 15.56
CA VAL A 156 -6.24 -5.64 16.33
C VAL A 156 -7.59 -6.24 15.93
N ASN A 157 -8.59 -5.39 15.69
CA ASN A 157 -9.95 -5.80 15.38
C ASN A 157 -10.54 -4.93 14.28
N LEU A 158 -10.54 -5.43 13.05
CA LEU A 158 -11.00 -4.69 11.88
C LEU A 158 -12.46 -4.23 12.03
N ALA A 159 -13.36 -5.09 12.51
CA ALA A 159 -14.78 -4.74 12.67
C ALA A 159 -14.97 -3.58 13.69
N ARG A 160 -14.17 -3.55 14.77
CA ARG A 160 -14.17 -2.42 15.71
C ARG A 160 -13.64 -1.17 15.04
N THR A 161 -12.54 -1.28 14.30
CA THR A 161 -11.94 -0.14 13.59
C THR A 161 -12.89 0.44 12.57
N LEU A 162 -13.62 -0.38 11.80
CA LEU A 162 -14.62 0.09 10.85
C LEU A 162 -15.74 0.89 11.54
N ARG A 163 -16.20 0.45 12.74
CA ARG A 163 -17.15 1.24 13.53
C ARG A 163 -16.61 2.59 13.95
N GLN A 164 -15.37 2.63 14.43
CA GLN A 164 -14.69 3.88 14.81
C GLN A 164 -14.58 4.84 13.62
N LEU A 165 -14.22 4.35 12.44
CA LEU A 165 -14.14 5.15 11.22
C LEU A 165 -15.52 5.68 10.79
N ARG A 166 -16.57 4.86 10.90
CA ARG A 166 -17.95 5.27 10.66
C ARG A 166 -18.40 6.35 11.65
N ASP A 167 -18.12 6.16 12.94
CA ASP A 167 -18.45 7.12 13.99
C ASP A 167 -17.69 8.45 13.80
N ALA A 168 -16.52 8.42 13.13
CA ALA A 168 -15.76 9.59 12.69
C ALA A 168 -16.28 10.21 11.36
N GLY A 169 -17.39 9.71 10.80
CA GLY A 169 -18.04 10.27 9.61
C GLY A 169 -17.58 9.72 8.27
N LEU A 170 -16.80 8.62 8.25
CA LEU A 170 -16.46 7.95 7.01
C LEU A 170 -17.52 6.92 6.64
N TRP A 171 -17.85 6.87 5.37
CA TRP A 171 -18.76 5.87 4.82
C TRP A 171 -18.01 4.55 4.57
N VAL A 172 -18.48 3.45 5.16
CA VAL A 172 -17.85 2.13 5.04
C VAL A 172 -18.56 1.31 3.97
N VAL A 173 -17.94 1.12 2.82
CA VAL A 173 -18.46 0.38 1.67
C VAL A 173 -17.71 -0.93 1.50
N GLY A 174 -18.38 -2.05 1.74
CA GLY A 174 -17.84 -3.40 1.57
C GLY A 174 -18.05 -3.92 0.15
N LEU A 175 -17.00 -4.45 -0.47
CA LEU A 175 -17.09 -5.10 -1.79
C LEU A 175 -17.50 -6.56 -1.61
N ALA A 176 -18.63 -6.97 -2.20
CA ALA A 176 -19.16 -8.32 -2.14
C ALA A 176 -19.80 -8.70 -3.49
N GLY A 177 -19.45 -9.88 -4.00
CA GLY A 177 -19.98 -10.34 -5.31
C GLY A 177 -21.39 -10.93 -5.26
N ASP A 178 -21.94 -11.12 -4.06
CA ASP A 178 -23.25 -11.74 -3.80
C ASP A 178 -24.35 -10.72 -3.50
N VAL A 179 -24.19 -9.46 -3.92
CA VAL A 179 -25.19 -8.39 -3.81
C VAL A 179 -25.48 -7.78 -5.18
N ASP A 180 -26.72 -7.31 -5.32
CA ASP A 180 -27.19 -6.73 -6.59
C ASP A 180 -26.96 -5.22 -6.73
N ALA A 181 -26.33 -4.58 -5.74
CA ALA A 181 -26.08 -3.14 -5.72
C ALA A 181 -24.76 -2.81 -6.44
N PRO A 182 -24.77 -2.25 -7.65
CA PRO A 182 -23.54 -1.91 -8.37
C PRO A 182 -22.72 -0.83 -7.67
N LEU A 183 -21.40 -1.00 -7.59
CA LEU A 183 -20.48 -0.03 -6.99
C LEU A 183 -20.70 1.39 -7.55
N TYR A 184 -20.99 1.50 -8.82
CA TYR A 184 -21.13 2.76 -9.55
C TYR A 184 -22.36 3.60 -9.17
N GLN A 185 -23.27 3.05 -8.36
CA GLN A 185 -24.46 3.75 -7.84
C GLN A 185 -24.20 4.44 -6.49
N PHE A 186 -23.06 4.16 -5.85
CA PHE A 186 -22.72 4.76 -4.57
C PHE A 186 -21.96 6.07 -4.75
N ASP A 187 -22.20 7.03 -3.86
CA ASP A 187 -21.46 8.29 -3.82
C ASP A 187 -20.11 8.09 -3.10
N LEU A 188 -19.07 7.78 -3.87
CA LEU A 188 -17.71 7.60 -3.39
C LEU A 188 -16.91 8.93 -3.35
N ALA A 189 -17.54 10.05 -3.67
CA ALA A 189 -16.95 11.38 -3.48
C ALA A 189 -16.87 11.75 -1.98
N LEU A 190 -17.77 11.20 -1.17
CA LEU A 190 -17.76 11.34 0.29
C LEU A 190 -16.50 10.71 0.92
N PRO A 191 -16.14 11.08 2.17
CA PRO A 191 -15.12 10.37 2.93
C PRO A 191 -15.49 8.88 3.06
N THR A 192 -14.63 7.99 2.55
CA THR A 192 -14.99 6.58 2.31
C THR A 192 -13.89 5.62 2.75
N VAL A 193 -14.31 4.51 3.35
CA VAL A 193 -13.49 3.31 3.56
C VAL A 193 -14.00 2.22 2.61
N LEU A 194 -13.19 1.82 1.63
CA LEU A 194 -13.46 0.68 0.77
C LEU A 194 -12.95 -0.58 1.45
N VAL A 195 -13.79 -1.59 1.63
CA VAL A 195 -13.46 -2.81 2.33
C VAL A 195 -13.52 -3.99 1.37
N LEU A 196 -12.41 -4.71 1.22
CA LEU A 196 -12.31 -5.89 0.37
C LEU A 196 -11.96 -7.13 1.20
N GLY A 197 -12.61 -8.23 0.90
CA GLY A 197 -12.35 -9.53 1.52
C GLY A 197 -11.27 -10.34 0.81
N ALA A 198 -10.92 -11.47 1.40
CA ALA A 198 -10.03 -12.46 0.79
C ALA A 198 -10.64 -13.09 -0.46
N GLU A 199 -9.77 -13.55 -1.37
CA GLU A 199 -10.20 -14.32 -2.55
C GLU A 199 -10.92 -15.60 -2.13
N GLY A 200 -12.07 -15.87 -2.73
CA GLY A 200 -12.92 -17.03 -2.47
C GLY A 200 -13.79 -16.89 -1.23
N GLU A 201 -13.28 -16.41 -0.11
CA GLU A 201 -14.05 -16.29 1.15
C GLU A 201 -14.84 -14.98 1.25
N GLY A 202 -14.40 -13.92 0.54
CA GLY A 202 -15.02 -12.60 0.61
C GLY A 202 -14.82 -11.91 1.98
N LEU A 203 -15.75 -11.06 2.34
CA LEU A 203 -15.75 -10.36 3.63
C LEU A 203 -16.17 -11.30 4.77
N ARG A 204 -15.42 -11.31 5.86
CA ARG A 204 -15.82 -12.03 7.07
C ARG A 204 -17.13 -11.46 7.64
N ARG A 205 -17.95 -12.31 8.28
CA ARG A 205 -19.27 -11.95 8.78
C ARG A 205 -19.27 -10.64 9.60
N LEU A 206 -18.39 -10.52 10.59
CA LEU A 206 -18.35 -9.31 11.42
C LEU A 206 -17.87 -8.06 10.65
N THR A 207 -17.00 -8.22 9.67
CA THR A 207 -16.58 -7.12 8.79
C THR A 207 -17.77 -6.66 7.94
N ARG A 208 -18.48 -7.59 7.33
CA ARG A 208 -19.67 -7.34 6.52
C ARG A 208 -20.78 -6.64 7.30
N GLU A 209 -21.05 -7.06 8.53
CA GLU A 209 -22.04 -6.45 9.43
C GLU A 209 -21.68 -5.01 9.86
N ASN A 210 -20.43 -4.62 9.73
CA ASN A 210 -19.95 -3.28 10.07
C ASN A 210 -19.69 -2.38 8.85
N CYS A 211 -20.06 -2.82 7.65
CA CYS A 211 -20.18 -1.95 6.48
C CYS A 211 -21.54 -1.25 6.49
N ASP A 212 -21.58 0.03 6.11
CA ASP A 212 -22.84 0.78 5.93
C ASP A 212 -23.57 0.29 4.69
N GLN A 213 -22.81 -0.07 3.66
CA GLN A 213 -23.33 -0.60 2.41
C GLN A 213 -22.42 -1.73 1.89
N LEU A 214 -23.06 -2.60 1.11
CA LEU A 214 -22.35 -3.61 0.31
C LEU A 214 -22.56 -3.31 -1.16
N ALA A 215 -21.48 -3.36 -1.93
CA ALA A 215 -21.48 -3.05 -3.35
C ALA A 215 -20.81 -4.17 -4.16
N ALA A 216 -21.31 -4.43 -5.34
CA ALA A 216 -20.70 -5.34 -6.30
C ALA A 216 -20.04 -4.60 -7.45
N ILE A 217 -18.91 -5.10 -7.94
CA ILE A 217 -18.40 -4.72 -9.24
C ILE A 217 -19.17 -5.57 -10.27
N PRO A 218 -19.96 -4.96 -11.19
CA PRO A 218 -20.76 -5.72 -12.15
C PRO A 218 -19.86 -6.58 -13.06
N MET A 219 -20.18 -7.86 -13.13
CA MET A 219 -19.46 -8.84 -13.95
C MET A 219 -20.30 -9.20 -15.18
N ALA A 220 -19.81 -8.90 -16.38
CA ALA A 220 -20.52 -9.19 -17.64
C ALA A 220 -20.12 -10.53 -18.28
N GLY A 221 -19.08 -11.17 -17.78
CA GLY A 221 -18.54 -12.42 -18.32
C GLY A 221 -18.91 -13.64 -17.52
N SER A 222 -18.19 -14.74 -17.74
CA SER A 222 -18.43 -16.04 -17.08
C SER A 222 -17.76 -16.16 -15.70
N VAL A 223 -16.80 -15.31 -15.38
CA VAL A 223 -16.14 -15.32 -14.08
C VAL A 223 -16.99 -14.61 -13.03
N SER A 224 -17.02 -15.14 -11.81
CA SER A 224 -17.83 -14.61 -10.71
C SER A 224 -17.14 -13.52 -9.88
N SER A 225 -15.83 -13.35 -10.02
CA SER A 225 -15.05 -12.40 -9.22
C SER A 225 -13.78 -11.96 -9.94
N LEU A 226 -13.21 -10.85 -9.50
CA LEU A 226 -11.88 -10.37 -9.85
C LEU A 226 -10.87 -10.75 -8.76
N ASN A 227 -9.61 -10.83 -9.13
CA ASN A 227 -8.53 -10.81 -8.14
C ASN A 227 -8.69 -9.59 -7.22
N VAL A 228 -8.41 -9.75 -5.93
CA VAL A 228 -8.64 -8.71 -4.92
C VAL A 228 -7.92 -7.40 -5.21
N SER A 229 -6.69 -7.47 -5.75
CA SER A 229 -5.94 -6.25 -6.09
C SER A 229 -6.51 -5.52 -7.31
N VAL A 230 -7.08 -6.27 -8.26
CA VAL A 230 -7.81 -5.69 -9.41
C VAL A 230 -9.10 -5.03 -8.93
N ALA A 231 -9.88 -5.73 -8.08
CA ALA A 231 -11.09 -5.17 -7.49
C ALA A 231 -10.81 -3.89 -6.67
N ALA A 232 -9.72 -3.88 -5.90
CA ALA A 232 -9.25 -2.71 -5.17
C ALA A 232 -8.94 -1.54 -6.12
N GLY A 233 -8.22 -1.82 -7.22
CA GLY A 233 -7.94 -0.81 -8.24
C GLY A 233 -9.21 -0.21 -8.85
N VAL A 234 -10.17 -1.06 -9.26
CA VAL A 234 -11.45 -0.61 -9.83
C VAL A 234 -12.20 0.30 -8.83
N ALA A 235 -12.34 -0.13 -7.57
CA ALA A 235 -13.08 0.63 -6.57
C ALA A 235 -12.41 1.95 -6.17
N LEU A 236 -11.09 1.94 -6.00
CA LEU A 236 -10.31 3.13 -5.69
C LEU A 236 -10.39 4.16 -6.81
N PHE A 237 -10.22 3.74 -8.07
CA PHE A 237 -10.25 4.65 -9.20
C PHE A 237 -11.65 5.12 -9.56
N GLU A 238 -12.69 4.36 -9.21
CA GLU A 238 -14.07 4.89 -9.28
C GLU A 238 -14.26 6.02 -8.25
N ALA A 239 -13.77 5.87 -7.02
CA ALA A 239 -13.79 6.96 -6.04
C ALA A 239 -12.99 8.19 -6.54
N VAL A 240 -11.81 7.97 -7.14
CA VAL A 240 -11.02 9.05 -7.76
C VAL A 240 -11.80 9.75 -8.88
N ARG A 241 -12.41 8.98 -9.78
CA ARG A 241 -13.21 9.53 -10.89
C ARG A 241 -14.33 10.43 -10.38
N GLN A 242 -15.10 9.97 -9.38
CA GLN A 242 -16.20 10.75 -8.80
C GLN A 242 -15.70 12.02 -8.12
N ARG A 243 -14.63 11.94 -7.33
CA ARG A 243 -14.02 13.09 -6.66
C ARG A 243 -13.45 14.11 -7.62
N PHE A 244 -12.87 13.64 -8.74
CA PHE A 244 -12.40 14.52 -9.79
C PHE A 244 -13.56 15.25 -10.47
N ALA A 245 -14.64 14.53 -10.81
CA ALA A 245 -15.83 15.12 -11.42
C ALA A 245 -16.50 16.17 -10.48
N ALA A 246 -16.58 15.92 -9.18
CA ALA A 246 -17.11 16.86 -8.21
C ALA A 246 -16.28 18.16 -8.10
N ARG A 247 -14.95 18.08 -8.31
CA ARG A 247 -14.06 19.27 -8.30
C ARG A 247 -14.15 20.11 -9.57
N VAL A 248 -14.46 19.48 -10.71
CA VAL A 248 -14.51 20.16 -12.03
C VAL A 248 -15.91 20.73 -12.29
N GLY A 249 -16.94 20.23 -11.63
CA GLY A 249 -18.35 20.67 -11.78
C GLY A 249 -18.74 21.84 -10.86
N THR A 250 -17.80 22.36 -10.09
CA THR A 250 -17.90 23.59 -9.27
C THR A 250 -17.07 24.69 -9.87
#